data_be4d235bdbc01669255f15b33ed551f0
#
_entry.id   be4d235bdbc01669255f15b33ed551f0
#
_cell.length_a   1.000
_cell.length_b   1.000
_cell.length_c   1.000
_cell.angle_alpha   90.00
_cell.angle_beta   90.00
_cell.angle_gamma   90.00
#
_symmetry.space_group_name_H-M   'P 1'
#
loop_
_entity.id
_entity.type
_entity.pdbx_description
1 polymer ?
#
loop_
_entity_poly.entity_id
_entity_poly.type
_entity_poly.pdbx_seq_one_letter_code
_entity_poly.pdbx_strand_id
1 'polypeptide(L)'
;MLNVGLIIKGLMKIRINLPMRSVVFFVFILSFTCNSLKAQSFSALQNSNYSGVNGIYTNPASVTLMTHKRSANIGGFGFEFSNDYLKLDAPFSLWDLMNGNVDAQYKDQNGDLKWDQNWVTTDPNKSLINLNLNSEFRGPAYVNQYGRFVWGTATRTRSQIDISNTSVGLWQFARQWLDSQKLVNPLELSSLNLSARANSYQEISAILGYRLVNNSTFKLGFGTTLKGILGLGSVNVQNTAMRFKAIGMDTIQMSDGYMEIAYTDNNLLGQLLSGVIAGSLPSLSNIKGLGFGMDIGISMEIGSNMSTEMNAREGFKDYRFKFGAAILDIGSVGYRNQNKGYIINTTTAPFNLALNNLQFIQAATEGTKGILDYVISNAKDQGILESNNEITRIELPSTLQLQA
;
A
#
# COMPACT_ATOMS: atom_id res chain seq x y z
N MET A 1 -5.93 30.65 8.12
CA MET A 1 -6.75 29.43 8.06
C MET A 1 -6.75 28.94 6.63
N LEU A 2 -5.72 28.17 6.22
CA LEU A 2 -5.77 27.43 4.97
C LEU A 2 -6.62 26.17 5.24
N ASN A 3 -7.77 26.19 4.62
CA ASN A 3 -8.85 25.24 4.80
C ASN A 3 -8.38 23.85 4.30
N VAL A 4 -8.28 22.87 5.19
CA VAL A 4 -8.11 21.47 4.83
C VAL A 4 -9.18 21.06 3.81
N GLY A 5 -10.34 21.72 3.81
CA GLY A 5 -11.36 21.64 2.78
C GLY A 5 -10.90 22.01 1.37
N LEU A 6 -9.80 22.78 1.20
CA LEU A 6 -9.28 23.12 -0.13
C LEU A 6 -8.49 21.98 -0.75
N ILE A 7 -7.80 21.18 0.06
CA ILE A 7 -7.08 19.99 -0.40
C ILE A 7 -8.09 18.91 -0.79
N ILE A 8 -9.17 18.73 -0.02
CA ILE A 8 -10.27 17.81 -0.34
C ILE A 8 -11.07 18.32 -1.55
N LYS A 9 -11.31 19.64 -1.69
CA LYS A 9 -11.94 20.21 -2.90
C LYS A 9 -11.08 20.12 -4.15
N GLY A 10 -9.75 20.09 -4.03
CA GLY A 10 -8.83 19.82 -5.14
C GLY A 10 -8.96 18.38 -5.66
N LEU A 11 -9.19 17.43 -4.78
CA LEU A 11 -9.40 16.02 -5.13
C LEU A 11 -10.77 15.75 -5.76
N MET A 12 -11.81 16.55 -5.44
CA MET A 12 -13.15 16.40 -6.04
C MET A 12 -13.33 17.08 -7.41
N LYS A 13 -12.36 17.87 -7.90
CA LYS A 13 -12.45 18.55 -9.21
C LYS A 13 -11.76 17.81 -10.36
N ILE A 14 -11.51 16.53 -10.25
CA ILE A 14 -11.11 15.73 -11.41
C ILE A 14 -12.37 15.49 -12.24
N ARG A 15 -12.63 16.37 -13.23
CA ARG A 15 -13.62 16.11 -14.28
C ARG A 15 -13.08 15.00 -15.19
N ILE A 16 -13.45 13.76 -14.89
CA ILE A 16 -13.26 12.65 -15.81
C ILE A 16 -14.38 12.79 -16.87
N ASN A 17 -14.03 13.26 -18.06
CA ASN A 17 -14.92 13.21 -19.24
C ASN A 17 -15.00 11.78 -19.74
N LEU A 18 -15.72 10.92 -19.05
CA LEU A 18 -16.14 9.62 -19.55
C LEU A 18 -17.44 9.79 -20.37
N PRO A 19 -17.61 9.12 -21.49
CA PRO A 19 -18.87 9.14 -22.22
C PRO A 19 -19.99 8.63 -21.31
N MET A 20 -21.08 9.36 -21.26
CA MET A 20 -22.20 9.17 -20.31
C MET A 20 -22.73 7.71 -20.25
N ARG A 21 -22.61 6.96 -21.34
CA ARG A 21 -22.96 5.52 -21.39
C ARG A 21 -22.03 4.63 -20.57
N SER A 22 -20.74 4.94 -20.50
CA SER A 22 -19.76 4.19 -19.71
C SER A 22 -19.92 4.50 -18.22
N VAL A 23 -20.26 5.75 -17.86
CA VAL A 23 -20.56 6.14 -16.48
C VAL A 23 -21.81 5.44 -15.97
N VAL A 24 -22.87 5.40 -16.79
CA VAL A 24 -24.13 4.71 -16.44
C VAL A 24 -23.91 3.20 -16.29
N PHE A 25 -23.11 2.58 -17.14
CA PHE A 25 -22.77 1.15 -17.03
C PHE A 25 -21.92 0.86 -15.77
N PHE A 26 -20.97 1.74 -15.44
CA PHE A 26 -20.14 1.63 -14.24
C PHE A 26 -20.93 1.86 -12.94
N VAL A 27 -21.84 2.85 -12.94
CA VAL A 27 -22.77 3.12 -11.82
C VAL A 27 -23.76 1.95 -11.66
N PHE A 28 -24.22 1.35 -12.76
CA PHE A 28 -25.10 0.18 -12.73
C PHE A 28 -24.39 -1.06 -12.12
N ILE A 29 -23.13 -1.30 -12.47
CA ILE A 29 -22.32 -2.38 -11.84
C ILE A 29 -22.06 -2.07 -10.36
N LEU A 30 -21.73 -0.84 -10.00
CA LEU A 30 -21.51 -0.42 -8.62
C LEU A 30 -22.79 -0.50 -7.77
N SER A 31 -23.96 -0.21 -8.33
CA SER A 31 -25.21 -0.27 -7.58
C SER A 31 -25.65 -1.70 -7.21
N PHE A 32 -25.18 -2.73 -7.92
CA PHE A 32 -25.41 -4.12 -7.53
C PHE A 32 -24.46 -4.61 -6.42
N THR A 33 -23.35 -3.91 -6.16
CA THR A 33 -22.35 -4.31 -5.15
C THR A 33 -22.48 -3.58 -3.82
N CYS A 34 -23.33 -2.54 -3.73
CA CYS A 34 -23.37 -1.64 -2.57
C CYS A 34 -24.24 -2.07 -1.39
N ASN A 35 -24.90 -3.23 -1.43
CA ASN A 35 -25.69 -3.69 -0.28
C ASN A 35 -24.89 -4.71 0.55
N SER A 36 -24.08 -4.26 1.51
CA SER A 36 -23.44 -5.04 2.57
C SER A 36 -21.94 -5.37 2.41
N LEU A 37 -21.14 -4.49 1.82
CA LEU A 37 -19.68 -4.60 1.94
C LEU A 37 -19.24 -4.08 3.31
N LYS A 38 -19.28 -4.94 4.33
CA LYS A 38 -18.42 -4.77 5.51
C LYS A 38 -16.97 -4.87 4.98
N ALA A 39 -16.09 -4.02 5.47
CA ALA A 39 -14.66 -4.04 5.11
C ALA A 39 -14.08 -5.43 5.43
N GLN A 40 -14.16 -6.33 4.47
CA GLN A 40 -13.58 -7.67 4.58
C GLN A 40 -12.21 -7.60 3.92
N SER A 41 -11.19 -7.86 4.71
CA SER A 41 -9.89 -8.16 4.14
C SER A 41 -10.03 -9.39 3.23
N PHE A 42 -9.25 -9.46 2.17
CA PHE A 42 -9.24 -10.64 1.30
C PHE A 42 -8.90 -11.95 2.04
N SER A 43 -8.43 -11.88 3.29
CA SER A 43 -8.02 -13.04 4.09
C SER A 43 -9.13 -14.09 4.24
N ALA A 44 -10.37 -13.68 4.45
CA ALA A 44 -11.50 -14.62 4.53
C ALA A 44 -11.74 -15.35 3.21
N LEU A 45 -11.68 -14.64 2.07
CA LEU A 45 -11.84 -15.22 0.74
C LEU A 45 -10.68 -16.15 0.38
N GLN A 46 -9.44 -15.73 0.68
CA GLN A 46 -8.21 -16.46 0.35
C GLN A 46 -8.09 -17.78 1.12
N ASN A 47 -8.50 -17.77 2.40
CA ASN A 47 -8.43 -18.94 3.28
C ASN A 47 -9.69 -19.82 3.18
N SER A 48 -10.67 -19.41 2.39
CA SER A 48 -11.88 -20.18 2.15
C SER A 48 -11.57 -21.47 1.38
N ASN A 49 -12.35 -22.52 1.66
CA ASN A 49 -12.34 -23.75 0.88
C ASN A 49 -12.70 -23.57 -0.60
N TYR A 50 -13.37 -22.45 -0.89
CA TYR A 50 -13.81 -22.05 -2.23
C TYR A 50 -13.03 -20.87 -2.78
N SER A 51 -11.82 -20.65 -2.29
CA SER A 51 -10.97 -19.51 -2.70
C SER A 51 -10.68 -19.49 -4.21
N GLY A 52 -10.70 -20.67 -4.86
CA GLY A 52 -10.41 -20.77 -6.29
C GLY A 52 -9.06 -20.11 -6.64
N VAL A 53 -9.06 -19.26 -7.65
CA VAL A 53 -7.87 -18.50 -8.05
C VAL A 53 -7.39 -17.52 -6.98
N ASN A 54 -8.27 -17.06 -6.08
CA ASN A 54 -7.87 -16.14 -5.02
C ASN A 54 -6.96 -16.77 -3.95
N GLY A 55 -6.94 -18.09 -3.86
CA GLY A 55 -6.04 -18.80 -2.94
C GLY A 55 -4.55 -18.65 -3.25
N ILE A 56 -4.18 -18.30 -4.49
CA ILE A 56 -2.76 -18.10 -4.88
C ILE A 56 -2.05 -17.03 -4.06
N TYR A 57 -2.79 -16.02 -3.60
CA TYR A 57 -2.23 -14.89 -2.86
C TYR A 57 -1.85 -15.22 -1.40
N THR A 58 -2.23 -16.40 -0.92
CA THR A 58 -1.78 -16.94 0.37
C THR A 58 -0.96 -18.21 0.21
N ASN A 59 -1.26 -19.01 -0.81
CA ASN A 59 -0.50 -20.21 -1.11
C ASN A 59 -0.73 -20.64 -2.58
N PRO A 60 0.30 -20.55 -3.45
CA PRO A 60 0.14 -20.91 -4.86
C PRO A 60 -0.23 -22.39 -5.07
N ALA A 61 0.05 -23.28 -4.11
CA ALA A 61 -0.36 -24.67 -4.20
C ALA A 61 -1.88 -24.88 -3.96
N SER A 62 -2.60 -23.89 -3.41
CA SER A 62 -4.04 -24.00 -3.14
C SER A 62 -4.86 -24.35 -4.39
N VAL A 63 -4.43 -23.86 -5.56
CA VAL A 63 -5.11 -24.12 -6.84
C VAL A 63 -5.01 -25.57 -7.32
N THR A 64 -4.06 -26.33 -6.81
CA THR A 64 -3.91 -27.76 -7.17
C THR A 64 -4.96 -28.64 -6.49
N LEU A 65 -5.53 -28.16 -5.40
CA LEU A 65 -6.54 -28.86 -4.60
C LEU A 65 -7.94 -28.23 -4.72
N MET A 66 -8.17 -27.42 -5.76
CA MET A 66 -9.50 -26.86 -6.07
C MET A 66 -10.51 -27.97 -6.37
N THR A 67 -11.78 -27.72 -6.03
CA THR A 67 -12.93 -28.59 -6.35
C THR A 67 -13.38 -28.45 -7.81
N HIS A 68 -13.08 -27.32 -8.45
CA HIS A 68 -13.49 -27.01 -9.81
C HIS A 68 -12.31 -27.04 -10.78
N LYS A 69 -12.54 -27.50 -12.01
CA LYS A 69 -11.51 -27.52 -13.07
C LYS A 69 -11.05 -26.11 -13.47
N ARG A 70 -11.90 -25.10 -13.32
CA ARG A 70 -11.65 -23.73 -13.72
C ARG A 70 -12.09 -22.77 -12.64
N SER A 71 -11.32 -21.74 -12.42
CA SER A 71 -11.70 -20.63 -11.55
C SER A 71 -11.24 -19.33 -12.19
N ALA A 72 -12.09 -18.32 -12.13
CA ALA A 72 -11.79 -16.98 -12.63
C ALA A 72 -12.20 -15.95 -11.60
N ASN A 73 -11.48 -14.84 -11.58
CA ASN A 73 -11.82 -13.62 -10.86
C ASN A 73 -11.77 -12.46 -11.86
N ILE A 74 -12.75 -11.58 -11.83
CA ILE A 74 -12.79 -10.40 -12.71
C ILE A 74 -12.03 -9.26 -12.08
N GLY A 75 -12.22 -9.04 -10.78
CA GLY A 75 -11.57 -7.97 -10.04
C GLY A 75 -11.92 -8.00 -8.56
N GLY A 76 -11.12 -7.29 -7.77
CA GLY A 76 -11.37 -7.10 -6.35
C GLY A 76 -10.47 -5.99 -5.82
N PHE A 77 -10.95 -5.27 -4.82
CA PHE A 77 -10.22 -4.20 -4.15
C PHE A 77 -10.08 -4.51 -2.66
N GLY A 78 -8.89 -4.32 -2.12
CA GLY A 78 -8.58 -4.43 -0.71
C GLY A 78 -7.81 -3.21 -0.23
N PHE A 79 -8.13 -2.78 0.97
CA PHE A 79 -7.47 -1.69 1.64
C PHE A 79 -7.21 -2.09 3.09
N GLU A 80 -6.00 -1.87 3.54
CA GLU A 80 -5.58 -2.13 4.91
C GLU A 80 -4.83 -0.92 5.45
N PHE A 81 -5.26 -0.45 6.58
CA PHE A 81 -4.60 0.60 7.34
C PHE A 81 -4.30 0.08 8.74
N SER A 82 -3.07 0.17 9.15
CA SER A 82 -2.65 -0.13 10.50
C SER A 82 -1.73 0.95 11.07
N ASN A 83 -1.90 1.23 12.33
CA ASN A 83 -1.03 2.10 13.09
C ASN A 83 -1.03 1.63 14.56
N ASP A 84 -0.02 2.01 15.30
CA ASP A 84 0.15 1.60 16.69
C ASP A 84 0.04 2.76 17.71
N TYR A 85 -0.37 3.94 17.25
CA TYR A 85 -0.42 5.15 18.07
C TYR A 85 -1.78 5.86 18.08
N LEU A 86 -2.42 5.97 16.92
CA LEU A 86 -3.66 6.71 16.76
C LEU A 86 -4.85 5.76 16.87
N LYS A 87 -5.85 6.15 17.63
CA LYS A 87 -7.14 5.49 17.72
C LYS A 87 -8.23 6.47 17.33
N LEU A 88 -9.07 6.08 16.41
CA LEU A 88 -10.22 6.85 15.97
C LEU A 88 -11.46 6.38 16.75
N ASP A 89 -11.94 7.24 17.66
CA ASP A 89 -13.16 7.04 18.45
C ASP A 89 -14.29 7.95 17.91
N ALA A 90 -14.41 8.02 16.58
CA ALA A 90 -15.48 8.78 15.92
C ALA A 90 -16.82 8.04 16.00
N PRO A 91 -17.97 8.77 16.02
CA PRO A 91 -19.30 8.18 16.07
C PRO A 91 -19.76 7.57 14.73
N PHE A 92 -18.86 7.44 13.77
CA PHE A 92 -19.07 6.86 12.45
C PHE A 92 -17.85 6.02 12.06
N SER A 93 -18.02 5.07 11.14
CA SER A 93 -16.93 4.23 10.66
C SER A 93 -16.03 4.98 9.66
N LEU A 94 -14.77 4.53 9.52
CA LEU A 94 -13.88 5.01 8.45
C LEU A 94 -14.50 4.81 7.06
N TRP A 95 -15.31 3.76 6.89
CA TRP A 95 -16.01 3.47 5.65
C TRP A 95 -17.08 4.51 5.34
N ASP A 96 -17.86 4.93 6.35
CA ASP A 96 -18.86 5.99 6.19
C ASP A 96 -18.19 7.33 5.84
N LEU A 97 -17.03 7.59 6.46
CA LEU A 97 -16.22 8.77 6.14
C LEU A 97 -15.73 8.75 4.69
N MET A 98 -15.19 7.63 4.23
CA MET A 98 -14.68 7.49 2.86
C MET A 98 -15.78 7.60 1.79
N ASN A 99 -16.98 7.12 2.10
CA ASN A 99 -18.12 7.16 1.18
C ASN A 99 -18.98 8.43 1.31
N GLY A 100 -18.64 9.34 2.22
CA GLY A 100 -19.44 10.54 2.49
C GLY A 100 -20.77 10.27 3.18
N ASN A 101 -21.00 9.05 3.70
CA ASN A 101 -22.24 8.62 4.38
C ASN A 101 -22.26 9.00 5.87
N VAL A 102 -21.51 10.00 6.26
CA VAL A 102 -21.54 10.51 7.63
C VAL A 102 -22.83 11.29 7.83
N ASP A 103 -23.47 11.10 9.00
CA ASP A 103 -24.73 11.77 9.34
C ASP A 103 -24.60 13.30 9.26
N ALA A 104 -25.72 13.96 8.89
CA ALA A 104 -25.78 15.42 8.70
C ALA A 104 -25.43 16.22 9.97
N GLN A 105 -25.65 15.66 11.17
CA GLN A 105 -25.28 16.30 12.43
C GLN A 105 -23.77 16.53 12.59
N TYR A 106 -22.96 15.73 11.92
CA TYR A 106 -21.47 15.84 11.91
C TYR A 106 -20.97 16.61 10.70
N LYS A 107 -21.88 17.23 9.92
CA LYS A 107 -21.53 18.06 8.76
C LYS A 107 -21.86 19.53 9.02
N ASP A 108 -21.10 20.42 8.42
CA ASP A 108 -21.37 21.85 8.43
C ASP A 108 -22.44 22.22 7.38
N GLN A 109 -22.75 23.52 7.29
CA GLN A 109 -23.74 24.04 6.34
C GLN A 109 -23.32 23.83 4.86
N ASN A 110 -22.04 23.56 4.60
CA ASN A 110 -21.50 23.30 3.28
C ASN A 110 -21.45 21.78 2.96
N GLY A 111 -21.85 20.93 3.93
CA GLY A 111 -21.75 19.47 3.82
C GLY A 111 -20.35 18.92 4.13
N ASP A 112 -19.41 19.76 4.58
CA ASP A 112 -18.08 19.35 5.00
C ASP A 112 -18.11 18.78 6.43
N LEU A 113 -17.26 17.78 6.72
CA LEU A 113 -17.20 17.15 8.03
C LEU A 113 -16.77 18.17 9.11
N LYS A 114 -17.55 18.30 10.18
CA LYS A 114 -17.16 19.00 11.41
C LYS A 114 -16.23 18.09 12.19
N TRP A 115 -14.93 18.23 11.94
CA TRP A 115 -13.94 17.41 12.63
C TRP A 115 -13.82 17.82 14.11
N ASP A 116 -14.02 16.85 15.01
CA ASP A 116 -13.74 17.02 16.45
C ASP A 116 -12.39 16.35 16.78
N GLN A 117 -11.50 17.12 17.36
CA GLN A 117 -10.18 16.64 17.76
C GLN A 117 -10.26 15.54 18.83
N ASN A 118 -11.32 15.49 19.62
CA ASN A 118 -11.55 14.46 20.63
C ASN A 118 -11.82 13.08 20.04
N TRP A 119 -12.15 13.00 18.74
CA TRP A 119 -12.31 11.70 18.06
C TRP A 119 -10.98 10.98 17.81
N VAL A 120 -9.85 11.66 17.95
CA VAL A 120 -8.54 11.05 17.80
C VAL A 120 -7.86 11.01 19.14
N THR A 121 -7.76 9.81 19.69
CA THR A 121 -7.00 9.54 20.91
C THR A 121 -5.64 8.95 20.57
N THR A 122 -4.68 9.14 21.46
CA THR A 122 -3.29 8.69 21.26
C THR A 122 -2.88 7.79 22.44
N ASP A 123 -2.02 6.80 22.16
CA ASP A 123 -1.46 5.98 23.23
C ASP A 123 -0.33 6.74 23.94
N PRO A 124 -0.51 7.12 25.23
CA PRO A 124 0.48 7.90 25.97
C PRO A 124 1.75 7.10 26.30
N ASN A 125 1.72 5.77 26.20
CA ASN A 125 2.86 4.90 26.51
C ASN A 125 3.81 4.69 25.32
N LYS A 126 3.47 5.21 24.14
CA LYS A 126 4.27 5.07 22.94
C LYS A 126 5.24 6.25 22.77
N SER A 127 6.49 5.93 22.45
CA SER A 127 7.53 6.90 22.09
C SER A 127 7.78 6.95 20.59
N LEU A 128 7.49 5.86 19.89
CA LEU A 128 7.63 5.71 18.45
C LEU A 128 6.29 5.32 17.82
N ILE A 129 6.08 5.79 16.61
CA ILE A 129 4.88 5.57 15.80
C ILE A 129 5.26 4.77 14.57
N ASN A 130 4.47 3.74 14.29
CA ASN A 130 4.50 3.03 13.03
C ASN A 130 3.14 3.12 12.36
N LEU A 131 3.16 3.42 11.07
CA LEU A 131 1.96 3.52 10.23
C LEU A 131 2.20 2.73 8.96
N ASN A 132 1.26 1.86 8.64
CA ASN A 132 1.28 1.07 7.42
C ASN A 132 -0.05 1.22 6.70
N LEU A 133 0.01 1.47 5.40
CA LEU A 133 -1.13 1.56 4.51
C LEU A 133 -0.86 0.70 3.29
N ASN A 134 -1.72 -0.29 3.10
CA ASN A 134 -1.67 -1.17 1.94
C ASN A 134 -2.96 -1.04 1.15
N SER A 135 -2.85 -0.91 -0.15
CA SER A 135 -3.97 -1.05 -1.05
C SER A 135 -3.62 -2.07 -2.14
N GLU A 136 -4.59 -2.90 -2.47
CA GLU A 136 -4.46 -3.96 -3.44
C GLU A 136 -5.66 -3.98 -4.37
N PHE A 137 -5.40 -3.89 -5.65
CA PHE A 137 -6.38 -4.15 -6.69
C PHE A 137 -6.01 -5.44 -7.42
N ARG A 138 -6.86 -6.45 -7.29
CA ARG A 138 -6.76 -7.70 -8.05
C ARG A 138 -7.52 -7.52 -9.32
N GLY A 139 -6.82 -7.59 -10.43
CA GLY A 139 -7.41 -7.57 -11.76
C GLY A 139 -7.88 -8.96 -12.20
N PRO A 140 -8.11 -9.13 -13.52
CA PRO A 140 -8.51 -10.41 -14.08
C PRO A 140 -7.50 -11.51 -13.74
N ALA A 141 -8.03 -12.64 -13.32
CA ALA A 141 -7.26 -13.84 -13.01
C ALA A 141 -8.01 -15.09 -13.47
N TYR A 142 -7.26 -16.07 -13.94
CA TYR A 142 -7.82 -17.33 -14.44
C TYR A 142 -6.87 -18.49 -14.14
N VAL A 143 -7.42 -19.60 -13.70
CA VAL A 143 -6.72 -20.88 -13.56
C VAL A 143 -7.53 -22.00 -14.18
N ASN A 144 -6.82 -22.93 -14.78
CA ASN A 144 -7.40 -24.14 -15.37
C ASN A 144 -6.57 -25.36 -14.96
N GLN A 145 -7.25 -26.42 -14.59
CA GLN A 145 -6.65 -27.68 -14.22
C GLN A 145 -6.86 -28.71 -15.34
N TYR A 146 -5.78 -29.35 -15.73
CA TYR A 146 -5.78 -30.44 -16.68
C TYR A 146 -5.06 -31.65 -16.05
N GLY A 147 -5.83 -32.69 -15.68
CA GLY A 147 -5.31 -33.84 -14.95
C GLY A 147 -4.68 -33.42 -13.61
N ARG A 148 -3.39 -33.69 -13.47
CA ARG A 148 -2.60 -33.32 -12.28
C ARG A 148 -1.96 -31.95 -12.38
N PHE A 149 -1.98 -31.32 -13.56
CA PHE A 149 -1.34 -30.06 -13.83
C PHE A 149 -2.33 -28.91 -13.75
N VAL A 150 -1.92 -27.80 -13.17
CA VAL A 150 -2.66 -26.54 -13.10
C VAL A 150 -1.82 -25.43 -13.69
N TRP A 151 -2.44 -24.61 -14.53
CA TRP A 151 -1.83 -23.42 -15.07
C TRP A 151 -2.80 -22.25 -15.04
N GLY A 152 -2.29 -21.03 -15.04
CA GLY A 152 -3.12 -19.85 -15.02
C GLY A 152 -2.35 -18.56 -15.11
N THR A 153 -3.07 -17.48 -15.04
CA THR A 153 -2.53 -16.11 -15.01
C THR A 153 -3.34 -15.25 -14.04
N ALA A 154 -2.70 -14.23 -13.49
CA ALA A 154 -3.35 -13.26 -12.64
C ALA A 154 -2.68 -11.89 -12.81
N THR A 155 -3.45 -10.83 -12.56
CA THR A 155 -2.93 -9.47 -12.50
C THR A 155 -3.26 -8.85 -11.15
N ARG A 156 -2.33 -8.04 -10.61
CA ARG A 156 -2.50 -7.37 -9.32
C ARG A 156 -1.74 -6.05 -9.32
N THR A 157 -2.37 -4.99 -8.84
CA THR A 157 -1.69 -3.73 -8.53
C THR A 157 -1.62 -3.58 -7.02
N ARG A 158 -0.45 -3.24 -6.50
CA ARG A 158 -0.21 -3.01 -5.08
C ARG A 158 0.38 -1.64 -4.86
N SER A 159 -0.06 -1.01 -3.80
CA SER A 159 0.49 0.24 -3.33
C SER A 159 0.65 0.18 -1.82
N GLN A 160 1.84 0.49 -1.36
CA GLN A 160 2.23 0.36 0.04
C GLN A 160 2.87 1.66 0.51
N ILE A 161 2.47 2.11 1.68
CA ILE A 161 3.14 3.19 2.42
C ILE A 161 3.48 2.63 3.79
N ASP A 162 4.74 2.70 4.14
CA ASP A 162 5.26 2.32 5.44
C ASP A 162 6.03 3.48 6.03
N ILE A 163 5.59 3.94 7.19
CA ILE A 163 6.28 4.95 7.98
C ILE A 163 6.59 4.30 9.32
N SER A 164 7.86 4.18 9.63
CA SER A 164 8.31 3.49 10.82
C SER A 164 9.31 4.32 11.63
N ASN A 165 9.35 4.03 12.93
CA ASN A 165 10.23 4.71 13.89
C ASN A 165 10.05 6.24 13.95
N THR A 166 8.85 6.76 13.64
CA THR A 166 8.56 8.18 13.80
C THR A 166 8.41 8.50 15.29
N SER A 167 9.19 9.46 15.78
CA SER A 167 9.01 9.91 17.17
C SER A 167 7.65 10.58 17.36
N VAL A 168 7.01 10.29 18.50
CA VAL A 168 5.77 10.97 18.90
C VAL A 168 5.95 12.50 18.94
N GLY A 169 7.11 12.96 19.39
CA GLY A 169 7.43 14.40 19.39
C GLY A 169 7.43 15.01 17.97
N LEU A 170 7.98 14.29 16.97
CA LEU A 170 7.94 14.75 15.57
C LEU A 170 6.51 14.79 15.02
N TRP A 171 5.68 13.80 15.39
CA TRP A 171 4.27 13.78 15.03
C TRP A 171 3.50 14.95 15.65
N GLN A 172 3.67 15.18 16.96
CA GLN A 172 3.04 16.29 17.67
C GLN A 172 3.46 17.64 17.08
N PHE A 173 4.73 17.77 16.75
CA PHE A 173 5.26 18.93 16.07
C PHE A 173 4.61 19.16 14.70
N ALA A 174 4.55 18.13 13.85
CA ALA A 174 3.90 18.23 12.55
C ALA A 174 2.42 18.60 12.67
N ARG A 175 1.71 18.05 13.65
CA ARG A 175 0.32 18.40 13.97
C ARG A 175 0.16 19.84 14.39
N GLN A 176 0.97 20.31 15.33
CA GLN A 176 0.93 21.71 15.79
C GLN A 176 1.23 22.68 14.67
N TRP A 177 2.19 22.35 13.81
CA TRP A 177 2.51 23.18 12.66
C TRP A 177 1.34 23.23 11.65
N LEU A 178 0.67 22.13 11.39
CA LEU A 178 -0.50 22.07 10.52
C LEU A 178 -1.68 22.88 11.08
N ASP A 179 -1.89 22.85 12.40
CA ASP A 179 -2.99 23.55 13.07
C ASP A 179 -2.73 25.06 13.18
N SER A 180 -1.52 25.48 13.53
CA SER A 180 -1.20 26.87 13.85
C SER A 180 -0.29 27.56 12.85
N GLN A 181 0.34 26.81 11.93
CA GLN A 181 1.41 27.27 11.02
C GLN A 181 2.58 27.94 11.77
N LYS A 182 2.75 27.59 13.03
CA LYS A 182 3.82 28.10 13.88
C LYS A 182 4.49 26.95 14.61
N LEU A 183 5.81 26.96 14.66
CA LEU A 183 6.57 26.04 15.46
C LEU A 183 6.52 26.47 16.92
N VAL A 184 6.20 25.58 17.81
CA VAL A 184 6.21 25.84 19.26
C VAL A 184 7.61 25.52 19.78
N ASN A 185 8.31 26.54 20.27
CA ASN A 185 9.63 26.39 20.91
C ASN A 185 9.47 25.96 22.39
N PRO A 186 10.36 25.08 22.90
CA PRO A 186 11.47 24.42 22.24
C PRO A 186 11.12 22.97 21.85
N LEU A 187 11.13 22.66 20.54
CA LEU A 187 11.19 21.27 20.11
C LEU A 187 12.64 20.90 19.87
N GLU A 188 13.16 19.97 20.63
CA GLU A 188 14.45 19.35 20.38
C GLU A 188 14.26 17.83 20.45
N LEU A 189 14.49 17.15 19.33
CA LEU A 189 14.36 15.71 19.20
C LEU A 189 15.71 15.14 18.83
N SER A 190 16.22 14.26 19.64
CA SER A 190 17.53 13.65 19.44
C SER A 190 17.44 12.24 18.89
N SER A 191 18.37 11.88 18.01
CA SER A 191 18.65 10.51 17.57
C SER A 191 17.44 9.77 16.96
N LEU A 192 16.80 10.37 15.97
CA LEU A 192 15.71 9.75 15.25
C LEU A 192 16.21 8.87 14.10
N ASN A 193 15.62 7.70 13.94
CA ASN A 193 15.83 6.78 12.83
C ASN A 193 14.50 6.57 12.09
N LEU A 194 13.96 7.64 11.51
CA LEU A 194 12.73 7.61 10.73
C LEU A 194 12.95 6.87 9.41
N SER A 195 12.02 6.03 9.05
CA SER A 195 11.93 5.47 7.69
C SER A 195 10.53 5.70 7.13
N ALA A 196 10.45 6.38 5.99
CA ALA A 196 9.21 6.57 5.25
C ALA A 196 9.39 6.01 3.83
N ARG A 197 8.64 4.97 3.52
CA ARG A 197 8.70 4.28 2.24
C ARG A 197 7.32 4.25 1.61
N ALA A 198 7.25 4.59 0.34
CA ALA A 198 6.06 4.40 -0.47
C ALA A 198 6.44 3.69 -1.77
N ASN A 199 5.66 2.70 -2.18
CA ASN A 199 5.94 1.91 -3.36
C ASN A 199 4.64 1.52 -4.05
N SER A 200 4.60 1.65 -5.37
CA SER A 200 3.48 1.22 -6.19
C SER A 200 3.97 0.44 -7.39
N TYR A 201 3.38 -0.72 -7.63
CA TYR A 201 3.75 -1.60 -8.73
C TYR A 201 2.58 -2.47 -9.18
N GLN A 202 2.65 -2.92 -10.42
CA GLN A 202 1.73 -3.89 -11.00
C GLN A 202 2.44 -5.22 -11.23
N GLU A 203 1.76 -6.30 -10.92
CA GLU A 203 2.21 -7.67 -11.13
C GLU A 203 1.40 -8.31 -12.25
N ILE A 204 2.09 -9.02 -13.13
CA ILE A 204 1.53 -9.93 -14.12
C ILE A 204 2.11 -11.29 -13.80
N SER A 205 1.26 -12.25 -13.46
CA SER A 205 1.67 -13.52 -12.87
C SER A 205 1.33 -14.70 -13.77
N ALA A 206 2.26 -15.63 -13.90
CA ALA A 206 2.03 -16.97 -14.42
C ALA A 206 1.96 -17.95 -13.24
N ILE A 207 0.91 -18.75 -13.19
CA ILE A 207 0.60 -19.69 -12.11
C ILE A 207 0.83 -21.10 -12.64
N LEU A 208 1.62 -21.88 -11.93
CA LEU A 208 1.89 -23.26 -12.24
C LEU A 208 1.69 -24.11 -11.00
N GLY A 209 1.05 -25.25 -11.15
CA GLY A 209 0.83 -26.18 -10.05
C GLY A 209 0.80 -27.63 -10.51
N TYR A 210 1.17 -28.52 -9.60
CA TYR A 210 1.15 -29.94 -9.85
C TYR A 210 0.63 -30.71 -8.62
N ARG A 211 -0.34 -31.60 -8.85
CA ARG A 211 -0.87 -32.48 -7.82
C ARG A 211 0.01 -33.71 -7.72
N LEU A 212 0.85 -33.76 -6.68
CA LEU A 212 1.81 -34.85 -6.46
C LEU A 212 1.11 -36.16 -6.07
N VAL A 213 0.19 -36.06 -5.11
CA VAL A 213 -0.60 -37.19 -4.62
C VAL A 213 -2.08 -36.85 -4.71
N ASN A 214 -2.89 -37.80 -5.15
CA ASN A 214 -4.33 -37.69 -5.24
C ASN A 214 -4.98 -39.05 -4.98
N ASN A 215 -5.24 -39.35 -3.73
CA ASN A 215 -5.96 -40.57 -3.34
C ASN A 215 -7.10 -40.22 -2.35
N SER A 216 -7.89 -41.18 -1.94
CA SER A 216 -9.07 -40.99 -1.10
C SER A 216 -8.75 -40.65 0.35
N THR A 217 -7.51 -40.75 0.80
CA THR A 217 -7.11 -40.46 2.19
C THR A 217 -6.14 -39.29 2.28
N PHE A 218 -5.39 -39.02 1.20
CA PHE A 218 -4.35 -38.00 1.20
C PHE A 218 -4.21 -37.35 -0.17
N LYS A 219 -4.17 -36.00 -0.16
CA LYS A 219 -3.86 -35.21 -1.35
C LYS A 219 -2.70 -34.28 -1.03
N LEU A 220 -1.79 -34.11 -1.98
CA LEU A 220 -0.63 -33.22 -1.87
C LEU A 220 -0.44 -32.47 -3.18
N GLY A 221 -0.35 -31.16 -3.09
CA GLY A 221 -0.10 -30.27 -4.20
C GLY A 221 1.12 -29.37 -3.98
N PHE A 222 1.82 -29.10 -5.06
CA PHE A 222 2.88 -28.09 -5.15
C PHE A 222 2.46 -27.01 -6.13
N GLY A 223 2.78 -25.75 -5.81
CA GLY A 223 2.46 -24.62 -6.68
C GLY A 223 3.52 -23.55 -6.64
N THR A 224 3.65 -22.83 -7.75
CA THR A 224 4.50 -21.65 -7.86
C THR A 224 3.79 -20.57 -8.67
N THR A 225 4.07 -19.33 -8.35
CA THR A 225 3.64 -18.15 -9.12
C THR A 225 4.88 -17.38 -9.53
N LEU A 226 5.07 -17.18 -10.82
CA LEU A 226 6.14 -16.35 -11.38
C LEU A 226 5.56 -14.98 -11.71
N LYS A 227 6.18 -13.91 -11.24
CA LYS A 227 5.67 -12.53 -11.33
C LYS A 227 6.61 -11.67 -12.15
N GLY A 228 6.11 -11.09 -13.23
CA GLY A 228 6.70 -9.92 -13.86
C GLY A 228 6.17 -8.67 -13.16
N ILE A 229 7.04 -7.76 -12.76
CA ILE A 229 6.67 -6.61 -11.96
C ILE A 229 7.00 -5.33 -12.72
N LEU A 230 6.00 -4.46 -12.83
CA LEU A 230 6.08 -3.14 -13.45
C LEU A 230 6.00 -2.09 -12.34
N GLY A 231 7.12 -1.47 -12.00
CA GLY A 231 7.18 -0.39 -11.00
C GLY A 231 6.54 0.88 -11.54
N LEU A 232 5.59 1.43 -10.79
CA LEU A 232 4.86 2.64 -11.17
C LEU A 232 5.44 3.88 -10.49
N GLY A 233 5.95 3.73 -9.27
CA GLY A 233 6.57 4.80 -8.53
C GLY A 233 7.08 4.33 -7.17
N SER A 234 8.10 5.02 -6.65
CA SER A 234 8.62 4.80 -5.31
C SER A 234 9.11 6.09 -4.68
N VAL A 235 9.01 6.13 -3.35
CA VAL A 235 9.64 7.14 -2.50
C VAL A 235 10.27 6.39 -1.32
N ASN A 236 11.51 6.70 -1.04
CA ASN A 236 12.21 6.22 0.14
C ASN A 236 12.91 7.41 0.79
N VAL A 237 12.53 7.70 2.03
CA VAL A 237 13.18 8.70 2.87
C VAL A 237 13.58 8.00 4.16
N GLN A 238 14.85 8.01 4.45
CA GLN A 238 15.39 7.37 5.64
C GLN A 238 16.40 8.30 6.30
N ASN A 239 16.28 8.50 7.60
CA ASN A 239 17.29 9.21 8.35
C ASN A 239 17.98 8.29 9.37
N THR A 240 19.22 8.63 9.69
CA THR A 240 20.00 7.90 10.68
C THR A 240 20.60 8.89 11.66
N ALA A 241 20.30 8.67 12.95
CA ALA A 241 20.83 9.41 14.10
C ALA A 241 20.66 10.94 14.04
N MET A 242 19.72 11.43 13.25
CA MET A 242 19.52 12.85 13.02
C MET A 242 18.82 13.53 14.19
N ARG A 243 19.27 14.71 14.58
CA ARG A 243 18.62 15.59 15.54
C ARG A 243 17.79 16.63 14.81
N PHE A 244 16.60 16.90 15.35
CA PHE A 244 15.70 17.94 14.85
C PHE A 244 15.48 18.98 15.92
N LYS A 245 15.64 20.24 15.56
CA LYS A 245 15.41 21.39 16.46
C LYS A 245 14.60 22.45 15.74
N ALA A 246 13.57 22.98 16.41
CA ALA A 246 12.88 24.16 15.92
C ALA A 246 13.72 25.41 16.21
N ILE A 247 14.00 26.20 15.17
CA ILE A 247 14.65 27.48 15.27
C ILE A 247 13.66 28.56 14.86
N GLY A 248 13.22 29.38 15.85
CA GLY A 248 12.16 30.35 15.57
C GLY A 248 10.81 29.70 15.37
N MET A 249 9.94 30.33 14.55
CA MET A 249 8.55 29.91 14.36
C MET A 249 8.31 29.11 13.09
N ASP A 250 9.31 28.99 12.22
CA ASP A 250 9.12 28.48 10.86
C ASP A 250 10.29 27.67 10.30
N THR A 251 11.36 27.49 11.06
CA THR A 251 12.56 26.81 10.57
C THR A 251 12.86 25.58 11.42
N ILE A 252 13.08 24.44 10.74
CA ILE A 252 13.62 23.22 11.35
C ILE A 252 15.10 23.14 11.03
N GLN A 253 15.90 22.97 12.06
CA GLN A 253 17.32 22.61 11.93
C GLN A 253 17.48 21.11 12.12
N MET A 254 18.26 20.49 11.25
CA MET A 254 18.65 19.09 11.30
C MET A 254 20.18 19.00 11.43
N SER A 255 20.67 18.18 12.33
CA SER A 255 22.10 18.02 12.62
C SER A 255 22.48 16.60 12.99
N ASP A 256 23.77 16.34 13.00
CA ASP A 256 24.44 15.16 13.57
C ASP A 256 24.10 13.81 12.89
N GLY A 257 23.52 13.80 11.70
CA GLY A 257 23.10 12.57 11.03
C GLY A 257 23.06 12.66 9.52
N TYR A 258 22.43 11.66 8.93
CA TYR A 258 22.26 11.53 7.49
C TYR A 258 20.78 11.37 7.14
N MET A 259 20.37 11.96 6.02
CA MET A 259 19.07 11.68 5.42
C MET A 259 19.27 11.20 3.98
N GLU A 260 18.81 9.99 3.72
CA GLU A 260 18.78 9.43 2.37
C GLU A 260 17.40 9.66 1.76
N ILE A 261 17.39 10.19 0.54
CA ILE A 261 16.15 10.46 -0.20
C ILE A 261 16.30 9.84 -1.58
N ALA A 262 15.39 8.93 -1.93
CA ALA A 262 15.30 8.38 -3.28
C ALA A 262 13.82 8.34 -3.70
N TYR A 263 13.50 8.85 -4.90
CA TYR A 263 12.14 8.88 -5.39
C TYR A 263 12.07 8.85 -6.92
N THR A 264 10.94 8.39 -7.44
CA THR A 264 10.64 8.49 -8.87
C THR A 264 9.97 9.83 -9.17
N ASP A 265 10.13 10.31 -10.41
CA ASP A 265 9.61 11.61 -10.87
C ASP A 265 8.06 11.73 -10.94
N ASN A 266 7.34 10.87 -10.25
CA ASN A 266 5.89 10.80 -10.32
C ASN A 266 5.22 11.36 -9.07
N ASN A 267 4.06 11.96 -9.24
CA ASN A 267 3.17 12.28 -8.13
C ASN A 267 2.59 10.97 -7.55
N LEU A 268 3.36 10.31 -6.70
CA LEU A 268 3.07 8.97 -6.20
C LEU A 268 1.74 8.91 -5.43
N LEU A 269 1.48 9.89 -4.55
CA LEU A 269 0.23 9.91 -3.78
C LEU A 269 -1.01 10.07 -4.66
N GLY A 270 -0.94 10.91 -5.70
CA GLY A 270 -2.03 11.05 -6.67
C GLY A 270 -2.25 9.77 -7.47
N GLN A 271 -1.17 9.08 -7.83
CA GLN A 271 -1.25 7.80 -8.55
C GLN A 271 -1.67 6.63 -7.65
N LEU A 272 -1.28 6.62 -6.38
CA LEU A 272 -1.74 5.65 -5.39
C LEU A 272 -3.26 5.70 -5.24
N LEU A 273 -3.81 6.90 -5.14
CA LEU A 273 -5.25 7.09 -4.97
C LEU A 273 -6.03 6.88 -6.28
N SER A 274 -5.53 7.39 -7.41
CA SER A 274 -6.23 7.30 -8.69
C SER A 274 -6.06 5.95 -9.40
N GLY A 275 -4.88 5.35 -9.36
CA GLY A 275 -4.59 4.06 -10.02
C GLY A 275 -5.33 2.90 -9.36
N VAL A 276 -5.46 2.93 -8.04
CA VAL A 276 -6.22 1.96 -7.27
C VAL A 276 -7.72 2.08 -7.53
N ILE A 277 -8.24 3.31 -7.63
CA ILE A 277 -9.68 3.56 -7.85
C ILE A 277 -10.07 3.29 -9.31
N ALA A 278 -9.20 3.59 -10.28
CA ALA A 278 -9.52 3.47 -11.68
C ALA A 278 -9.41 2.05 -12.26
N GLY A 279 -8.75 1.10 -11.56
CA GLY A 279 -8.58 -0.29 -12.03
C GLY A 279 -7.98 -0.40 -13.44
N SER A 280 -7.32 0.64 -13.93
CA SER A 280 -6.77 0.71 -15.26
C SER A 280 -5.34 0.19 -15.29
N LEU A 281 -5.01 -0.56 -16.35
CA LEU A 281 -3.61 -0.91 -16.62
C LEU A 281 -2.81 0.39 -16.82
N PRO A 282 -1.65 0.55 -16.16
CA PRO A 282 -0.83 1.72 -16.35
C PRO A 282 -0.40 1.83 -17.82
N SER A 283 -0.38 3.04 -18.32
CA SER A 283 0.23 3.30 -19.63
C SER A 283 1.70 2.91 -19.59
N LEU A 284 2.24 2.37 -20.67
CA LEU A 284 3.66 2.02 -20.79
C LEU A 284 4.59 3.20 -20.50
N SER A 285 4.12 4.42 -20.67
CA SER A 285 4.85 5.65 -20.29
C SER A 285 4.98 5.84 -18.77
N ASN A 286 4.13 5.20 -17.99
CA ASN A 286 4.11 5.32 -16.53
C ASN A 286 4.98 4.27 -15.81
N ILE A 287 5.59 3.34 -16.57
CA ILE A 287 6.49 2.33 -16.00
C ILE A 287 7.84 2.98 -15.71
N LYS A 288 8.20 3.02 -14.43
CA LYS A 288 9.44 3.60 -13.91
C LYS A 288 10.43 2.55 -13.40
N GLY A 289 9.99 1.30 -13.32
CA GLY A 289 10.82 0.21 -12.84
C GLY A 289 10.39 -1.14 -13.41
N LEU A 290 11.31 -2.08 -13.38
CA LEU A 290 11.05 -3.47 -13.75
C LEU A 290 11.55 -4.37 -12.63
N GLY A 291 10.84 -5.46 -12.41
CA GLY A 291 11.16 -6.42 -11.39
C GLY A 291 10.72 -7.83 -11.74
N PHE A 292 11.14 -8.74 -10.89
CA PHE A 292 10.74 -10.12 -10.93
C PHE A 292 10.43 -10.60 -9.51
N GLY A 293 9.40 -11.42 -9.39
CA GLY A 293 9.05 -12.06 -8.14
C GLY A 293 8.59 -13.50 -8.33
N MET A 294 8.58 -14.24 -7.24
CA MET A 294 8.15 -15.64 -7.21
C MET A 294 7.48 -15.97 -5.88
N ASP A 295 6.44 -16.80 -5.95
CA ASP A 295 5.87 -17.50 -4.79
C ASP A 295 6.03 -19.00 -4.96
N ILE A 296 6.24 -19.71 -3.86
CA ILE A 296 6.33 -21.16 -3.82
C ILE A 296 5.50 -21.66 -2.66
N GLY A 297 4.75 -22.75 -2.87
CA GLY A 297 3.95 -23.32 -1.81
C GLY A 297 3.68 -24.81 -1.96
N ILE A 298 3.31 -25.39 -0.83
CA ILE A 298 2.77 -26.76 -0.74
C ILE A 298 1.42 -26.70 0.00
N SER A 299 0.51 -27.59 -0.38
CA SER A 299 -0.77 -27.75 0.30
C SER A 299 -1.13 -29.22 0.37
N MET A 300 -1.63 -29.69 1.51
CA MET A 300 -2.07 -31.04 1.70
C MET A 300 -3.45 -31.10 2.35
N GLU A 301 -4.22 -32.12 1.98
CA GLU A 301 -5.51 -32.46 2.56
C GLU A 301 -5.48 -33.90 3.04
N ILE A 302 -5.97 -34.13 4.26
CA ILE A 302 -6.06 -35.46 4.89
C ILE A 302 -7.53 -35.70 5.25
N GLY A 303 -8.08 -36.85 4.85
CA GLY A 303 -9.46 -37.21 5.11
C GLY A 303 -9.73 -38.69 4.96
N SER A 304 -10.99 -39.09 5.01
CA SER A 304 -11.44 -40.46 4.69
C SER A 304 -12.47 -40.39 3.58
N ASN A 305 -12.30 -41.18 2.54
CA ASN A 305 -13.20 -41.24 1.37
C ASN A 305 -13.27 -39.94 0.56
N MET A 306 -12.18 -39.16 0.49
CA MET A 306 -12.13 -37.97 -0.34
C MET A 306 -12.29 -38.35 -1.82
N SER A 307 -13.13 -37.57 -2.53
CA SER A 307 -13.30 -37.74 -3.97
C SER A 307 -11.99 -37.50 -4.70
N THR A 308 -11.55 -38.45 -5.51
CA THR A 308 -10.38 -38.32 -6.39
C THR A 308 -10.74 -37.70 -7.74
N GLU A 309 -12.04 -37.69 -8.07
CA GLU A 309 -12.56 -37.05 -9.27
C GLU A 309 -12.95 -35.60 -9.02
N MET A 310 -12.71 -34.76 -10.02
CA MET A 310 -13.22 -33.41 -10.02
C MET A 310 -14.64 -33.40 -10.53
N ASN A 311 -15.59 -33.73 -9.68
CA ASN A 311 -17.00 -33.63 -10.02
C ASN A 311 -17.53 -32.24 -9.69
N ALA A 312 -17.82 -31.48 -10.73
CA ALA A 312 -18.39 -30.13 -10.63
C ALA A 312 -19.76 -30.10 -9.92
N ARG A 313 -20.36 -31.25 -9.58
CA ARG A 313 -21.68 -31.31 -8.99
C ARG A 313 -21.73 -31.25 -7.47
N GLU A 314 -20.67 -31.58 -6.77
CA GLU A 314 -20.74 -31.73 -5.31
C GLU A 314 -20.08 -30.63 -4.51
N GLY A 315 -19.15 -29.85 -5.06
CA GLY A 315 -18.58 -28.66 -4.41
C GLY A 315 -18.03 -28.83 -2.98
N PHE A 316 -18.31 -29.99 -2.35
CA PHE A 316 -17.92 -30.28 -0.98
C PHE A 316 -16.49 -30.84 -0.93
N LYS A 317 -15.76 -30.41 0.08
CA LYS A 317 -14.44 -30.95 0.39
C LYS A 317 -14.57 -31.91 1.57
N ASP A 318 -14.22 -33.15 1.34
CA ASP A 318 -14.35 -34.26 2.31
C ASP A 318 -13.09 -34.45 3.18
N TYR A 319 -12.22 -33.40 3.29
CA TYR A 319 -11.05 -33.51 4.15
C TYR A 319 -11.42 -33.21 5.62
N ARG A 320 -10.68 -33.83 6.55
CA ARG A 320 -10.75 -33.53 7.98
C ARG A 320 -9.74 -32.48 8.38
N PHE A 321 -8.55 -32.51 7.75
CA PHE A 321 -7.47 -31.58 8.02
C PHE A 321 -6.90 -31.06 6.72
N LYS A 322 -6.57 -29.79 6.70
CA LYS A 322 -5.87 -29.13 5.60
C LYS A 322 -4.69 -28.38 6.16
N PHE A 323 -3.52 -28.55 5.57
CA PHE A 323 -2.31 -27.84 5.93
C PHE A 323 -1.67 -27.24 4.69
N GLY A 324 -1.02 -26.12 4.86
CA GLY A 324 -0.30 -25.43 3.80
C GLY A 324 0.89 -24.65 4.33
N ALA A 325 1.92 -24.58 3.51
CA ALA A 325 3.06 -23.69 3.74
C ALA A 325 3.44 -23.02 2.42
N ALA A 326 3.74 -21.73 2.48
CA ALA A 326 4.19 -20.98 1.31
C ALA A 326 5.19 -19.91 1.69
N ILE A 327 6.11 -19.62 0.78
CA ILE A 327 6.96 -18.42 0.80
C ILE A 327 6.47 -17.55 -0.35
N LEU A 328 6.05 -16.33 -0.01
CA LEU A 328 5.45 -15.38 -0.94
C LEU A 328 6.38 -14.20 -1.15
N ASP A 329 6.21 -13.53 -2.29
CA ASP A 329 6.86 -12.27 -2.63
C ASP A 329 8.40 -12.31 -2.58
N ILE A 330 9.01 -13.43 -3.02
CA ILE A 330 10.46 -13.54 -3.18
C ILE A 330 10.84 -12.73 -4.43
N GLY A 331 11.55 -11.63 -4.29
CA GLY A 331 11.96 -10.82 -5.45
C GLY A 331 12.15 -9.35 -5.15
N SER A 332 12.28 -8.57 -6.22
CA SER A 332 12.55 -7.13 -6.10
C SER A 332 12.14 -6.34 -7.34
N VAL A 333 11.99 -5.05 -7.18
CA VAL A 333 11.76 -4.07 -8.24
C VAL A 333 12.94 -3.11 -8.30
N GLY A 334 13.57 -2.99 -9.47
CA GLY A 334 14.60 -1.99 -9.74
C GLY A 334 14.00 -0.82 -10.50
N TYR A 335 14.11 0.39 -9.96
CA TYR A 335 13.68 1.61 -10.63
C TYR A 335 14.84 2.21 -11.41
N ARG A 336 14.74 2.23 -12.74
CA ARG A 336 15.79 2.73 -13.65
C ARG A 336 15.57 4.20 -13.98
N ASN A 337 16.69 4.91 -14.15
CA ASN A 337 16.86 6.21 -14.83
C ASN A 337 16.28 7.48 -14.19
N GLN A 338 15.56 7.45 -13.09
CA GLN A 338 15.03 8.68 -12.45
C GLN A 338 15.27 8.74 -10.95
N ASN A 339 15.78 7.69 -10.37
CA ASN A 339 16.19 7.67 -8.97
C ASN A 339 17.62 8.17 -8.84
N LYS A 340 17.78 9.48 -8.83
CA LYS A 340 18.95 10.03 -8.18
C LYS A 340 18.69 9.86 -6.68
N GLY A 341 19.44 8.94 -6.04
CA GLY A 341 19.53 8.94 -4.60
C GLY A 341 20.28 10.19 -4.17
N TYR A 342 19.82 10.82 -3.11
CA TYR A 342 20.46 11.97 -2.50
C TYR A 342 20.75 11.65 -1.05
N ILE A 343 21.92 12.08 -0.58
CA ILE A 343 22.31 12.03 0.82
C ILE A 343 22.47 13.45 1.30
N ILE A 344 21.70 13.84 2.31
CA ILE A 344 21.88 15.09 3.04
C ILE A 344 22.74 14.76 4.26
N ASN A 345 23.98 15.22 4.26
CA ASN A 345 24.94 14.96 5.33
C ASN A 345 25.00 16.16 6.26
N THR A 346 24.45 16.00 7.47
CA THR A 346 24.41 17.07 8.48
C THR A 346 25.45 16.89 9.60
N THR A 347 26.40 15.97 9.44
CA THR A 347 27.46 15.76 10.45
C THR A 347 28.50 16.88 10.47
N THR A 348 28.71 17.54 9.34
CA THR A 348 29.71 18.63 9.20
C THR A 348 29.09 20.02 9.34
N ALA A 349 27.84 20.19 8.92
CA ALA A 349 27.10 21.45 9.02
C ALA A 349 25.60 21.15 9.20
N PRO A 350 24.90 21.92 10.04
CA PRO A 350 23.45 21.75 10.21
C PRO A 350 22.70 22.17 8.95
N PHE A 351 21.60 21.46 8.65
CA PHE A 351 20.67 21.78 7.60
C PHE A 351 19.49 22.57 8.15
N ASN A 352 19.25 23.77 7.63
CA ASN A 352 18.14 24.60 8.02
C ASN A 352 17.07 24.58 6.92
N LEU A 353 15.86 24.13 7.27
CA LEU A 353 14.72 24.01 6.37
C LEU A 353 13.60 24.98 6.82
N ALA A 354 13.32 25.99 6.01
CA ALA A 354 12.23 26.91 6.27
C ALA A 354 10.88 26.35 5.77
N LEU A 355 9.86 26.34 6.63
CA LEU A 355 8.55 25.73 6.35
C LEU A 355 7.47 26.76 6.00
N ASN A 356 7.70 28.04 6.23
CA ASN A 356 6.68 29.08 6.09
C ASN A 356 7.01 30.10 4.99
N ASN A 357 7.79 29.69 3.99
CA ASN A 357 8.04 30.53 2.83
C ASN A 357 7.14 30.14 1.64
N LEU A 358 7.00 31.07 0.68
CA LEU A 358 6.19 30.86 -0.51
C LEU A 358 6.66 29.63 -1.32
N GLN A 359 7.96 29.36 -1.34
CA GLN A 359 8.54 28.24 -2.07
C GLN A 359 8.13 26.90 -1.46
N PHE A 360 8.11 26.77 -0.14
CA PHE A 360 7.62 25.58 0.53
C PHE A 360 6.11 25.38 0.32
N ILE A 361 5.33 26.47 0.42
CA ILE A 361 3.88 26.40 0.19
C ILE A 361 3.60 25.96 -1.25
N GLN A 362 4.31 26.51 -2.23
CA GLN A 362 4.20 26.10 -3.63
C GLN A 362 4.60 24.63 -3.80
N ALA A 363 5.73 24.22 -3.24
CA ALA A 363 6.19 22.83 -3.27
C ALA A 363 5.15 21.86 -2.67
N ALA A 364 4.51 22.26 -1.57
CA ALA A 364 3.46 21.47 -0.94
C ALA A 364 2.21 21.31 -1.84
N THR A 365 1.89 22.31 -2.68
CA THR A 365 0.79 22.19 -3.67
C THR A 365 1.09 21.21 -4.79
N GLU A 366 2.37 21.00 -5.09
CA GLU A 366 2.84 20.00 -6.08
C GLU A 366 2.89 18.57 -5.50
N GLY A 367 2.58 18.43 -4.22
CA GLY A 367 2.54 17.15 -3.53
C GLY A 367 3.90 16.64 -3.08
N THR A 368 4.03 15.33 -2.89
CA THR A 368 5.24 14.71 -2.32
C THR A 368 6.49 15.04 -3.11
N LYS A 369 6.41 15.04 -4.44
CA LYS A 369 7.54 15.40 -5.30
C LYS A 369 8.02 16.83 -5.07
N GLY A 370 7.11 17.78 -5.04
CA GLY A 370 7.44 19.18 -4.81
C GLY A 370 8.14 19.39 -3.47
N ILE A 371 7.65 18.77 -2.40
CA ILE A 371 8.29 18.83 -1.08
C ILE A 371 9.71 18.26 -1.11
N LEU A 372 9.91 17.10 -1.75
CA LEU A 372 11.24 16.48 -1.84
C LEU A 372 12.21 17.31 -2.69
N ASP A 373 11.75 17.84 -3.82
CA ASP A 373 12.54 18.73 -4.67
C ASP A 373 12.93 20.00 -3.92
N TYR A 374 12.04 20.56 -3.10
CA TYR A 374 12.33 21.72 -2.24
C TYR A 374 13.41 21.40 -1.21
N VAL A 375 13.30 20.27 -0.50
CA VAL A 375 14.29 19.83 0.49
C VAL A 375 15.66 19.65 -0.16
N ILE A 376 15.73 18.99 -1.31
CA ILE A 376 16.96 18.73 -2.06
C ILE A 376 17.59 20.02 -2.56
N SER A 377 16.79 20.94 -3.10
CA SER A 377 17.31 22.24 -3.56
C SER A 377 17.94 23.02 -2.41
N ASN A 378 17.26 23.12 -1.27
CA ASN A 378 17.79 23.80 -0.09
C ASN A 378 19.06 23.14 0.46
N ALA A 379 19.13 21.80 0.46
CA ALA A 379 20.33 21.09 0.88
C ALA A 379 21.51 21.33 -0.07
N LYS A 380 21.26 21.43 -1.37
CA LYS A 380 22.24 21.79 -2.39
C LYS A 380 22.76 23.20 -2.19
N ASP A 381 21.88 24.17 -1.96
CA ASP A 381 22.23 25.56 -1.75
C ASP A 381 23.08 25.75 -0.47
N GLN A 382 22.87 24.90 0.53
CA GLN A 382 23.67 24.88 1.76
C GLN A 382 24.95 24.03 1.65
N GLY A 383 25.23 23.40 0.49
CA GLY A 383 26.48 22.68 0.23
C GLY A 383 26.62 21.34 0.97
N ILE A 384 25.51 20.76 1.45
CA ILE A 384 25.46 19.51 2.24
C ILE A 384 24.84 18.35 1.49
N LEU A 385 24.55 18.52 0.20
CA LEU A 385 23.94 17.51 -0.65
C LEU A 385 25.00 16.66 -1.36
N GLU A 386 24.95 15.37 -1.17
CA GLU A 386 25.71 14.38 -1.92
C GLU A 386 24.76 13.62 -2.86
N SER A 387 25.19 13.30 -4.08
CA SER A 387 24.42 12.47 -4.99
C SER A 387 24.85 11.00 -4.88
N ASN A 388 23.90 10.13 -4.65
CA ASN A 388 24.10 8.70 -4.73
C ASN A 388 23.51 8.20 -6.06
N ASN A 389 24.37 7.75 -6.99
CA ASN A 389 23.94 7.28 -8.32
C ASN A 389 23.51 5.80 -8.34
N GLU A 390 23.31 5.19 -7.18
CA GLU A 390 22.88 3.80 -7.11
C GLU A 390 21.41 3.64 -7.57
N ILE A 391 21.17 2.54 -8.28
CA ILE A 391 19.82 2.13 -8.68
C ILE A 391 19.08 1.73 -7.40
N THR A 392 18.01 2.42 -7.07
CA THR A 392 17.18 2.03 -5.94
C THR A 392 16.47 0.72 -6.25
N ARG A 393 16.91 -0.34 -5.58
CA ARG A 393 16.27 -1.65 -5.62
C ARG A 393 15.43 -1.82 -4.37
N ILE A 394 14.13 -2.05 -4.58
CA ILE A 394 13.19 -2.30 -3.49
C ILE A 394 12.87 -3.80 -3.48
N GLU A 395 13.19 -4.45 -2.40
CA GLU A 395 12.81 -5.83 -2.18
C GLU A 395 11.31 -5.94 -1.89
N LEU A 396 10.69 -6.99 -2.40
CA LEU A 396 9.30 -7.29 -2.05
C LEU A 396 9.24 -7.78 -0.59
N PRO A 397 8.12 -7.54 0.10
CA PRO A 397 7.94 -7.99 1.49
C PRO A 397 7.76 -9.51 1.57
N SER A 398 8.88 -10.24 1.52
CA SER A 398 8.87 -11.70 1.57
C SER A 398 8.19 -12.22 2.84
N THR A 399 7.24 -13.14 2.71
CA THR A 399 6.40 -13.62 3.81
C THR A 399 6.37 -15.15 3.84
N LEU A 400 6.59 -15.72 5.02
CA LEU A 400 6.31 -17.14 5.30
C LEU A 400 4.86 -17.28 5.77
N GLN A 401 4.05 -17.99 5.01
CA GLN A 401 2.64 -18.26 5.32
C GLN A 401 2.47 -19.71 5.75
N LEU A 402 1.87 -19.94 6.90
CA LEU A 402 1.46 -21.26 7.39
C LEU A 402 -0.06 -21.28 7.53
N GLN A 403 -0.68 -22.37 7.10
CA GLN A 403 -2.13 -22.57 7.11
C GLN A 403 -2.45 -23.92 7.75
N ALA A 404 -3.51 -23.96 8.57
CA ALA A 404 -4.03 -25.18 9.20
C ALA A 404 -5.57 -25.16 9.25
#